data_6619a20a1bef7cc4a10bbd9861effb5a
#
_entry.id   6619a20a1bef7cc4a10bbd9861effb5a
#
_cell.length_a   1.000
_cell.length_b   1.000
_cell.length_c   1.000
_cell.angle_alpha   90.00
_cell.angle_beta   90.00
_cell.angle_gamma   90.00
#
_symmetry.space_group_name_H-M   'P 1'
#
loop_
_entity.id
_entity.type
_entity.pdbx_description
1 polymer ?
#
loop_
_entity_poly.entity_id
_entity_poly.type
_entity_poly.pdbx_seq_one_letter_code
_entity_poly.pdbx_strand_id
1 'polypeptide(L)'
;MAGMGREYPARRCVAGGVRFASMFATLAGSYPVPSDAPPARALGVVLVAQADAGLGLLSDGIVHPSDDLSTLVKAWTAARDAAAAEGIGLPVKLAVAGPWARVALPAGTPRAPSSAADAPDGQASAALSAAATLAAALAAVIAAGCPVIEIHEPVATLPGGAGAGTAFAAVHRLLLAGLPAEAHATLAITGGDAEALGAEALFGVPYRSYLFDLIAGPESWRTIAKAPGDRGIIVGVADATGRRSPGLEEVAWAASYAASLGGRGLARVGLAPSGGLDGLDPARAQALIGLLGEAARLLAGDPEELQRRFDPRAIDLRSAALGEYRPDPRGRPRGR
;
A
#
# COMPACT_ATOMS: atom_id res chain seq x y z
N MET A 1 35.31 -8.89 13.61
CA MET A 1 34.30 -8.01 14.19
C MET A 1 32.99 -8.80 14.20
N ALA A 2 32.52 -9.19 15.39
CA ALA A 2 31.28 -9.92 15.55
C ALA A 2 30.12 -8.99 15.19
N GLY A 3 29.29 -9.40 14.22
CA GLY A 3 28.10 -8.66 13.82
C GLY A 3 27.14 -8.57 15.00
N MET A 4 26.85 -7.37 15.45
CA MET A 4 25.72 -7.14 16.34
C MET A 4 24.47 -7.62 15.61
N GLY A 5 23.88 -8.72 16.09
CA GLY A 5 22.61 -9.24 15.56
C GLY A 5 21.55 -8.16 15.64
N ARG A 6 21.00 -7.79 14.49
CA ARG A 6 19.84 -6.88 14.42
C ARG A 6 18.64 -7.62 14.97
N GLU A 7 18.08 -7.18 16.08
CA GLU A 7 16.83 -7.71 16.61
C GLU A 7 15.67 -6.92 15.98
N TYR A 8 14.93 -7.57 15.07
CA TYR A 8 13.68 -7.04 14.58
C TYR A 8 12.54 -7.51 15.51
N PRO A 9 11.66 -6.62 15.98
CA PRO A 9 10.56 -7.02 16.86
C PRO A 9 9.64 -8.01 16.14
N ALA A 10 9.60 -9.25 16.63
CA ALA A 10 8.75 -10.31 16.11
C ALA A 10 7.27 -9.92 16.26
N ARG A 11 6.58 -9.71 15.13
CA ARG A 11 5.13 -9.53 15.11
C ARG A 11 4.49 -10.88 14.81
N ARG A 12 3.58 -11.33 15.69
CA ARG A 12 2.92 -12.63 15.57
C ARG A 12 1.92 -12.61 14.41
N CYS A 13 2.15 -13.47 13.40
CA CYS A 13 1.08 -13.91 12.51
C CYS A 13 0.16 -14.83 13.30
N VAL A 14 -1.12 -14.52 13.37
CA VAL A 14 -2.15 -15.37 13.99
C VAL A 14 -2.91 -16.06 12.86
N ALA A 15 -3.32 -17.31 13.05
CA ALA A 15 -4.21 -17.98 12.11
C ALA A 15 -5.45 -17.08 11.88
N GLY A 16 -5.70 -16.70 10.60
CA GLY A 16 -6.76 -15.76 10.24
C GLY A 16 -6.30 -14.36 9.80
N GLY A 17 -5.03 -14.17 9.43
CA GLY A 17 -4.48 -12.92 8.88
C GLY A 17 -3.54 -12.19 9.85
N VAL A 18 -2.81 -11.20 9.30
CA VAL A 18 -1.94 -10.34 10.11
C VAL A 18 -2.79 -9.36 10.90
N ARG A 19 -2.70 -9.41 12.23
CA ARG A 19 -3.19 -8.33 13.09
C ARG A 19 -2.01 -7.47 13.49
N PHE A 20 -2.00 -6.23 13.03
CA PHE A 20 -1.08 -5.24 13.55
C PHE A 20 -1.60 -4.76 14.91
N ALA A 21 -0.79 -4.88 15.94
CA ALA A 21 -1.13 -4.37 17.27
C ALA A 21 -1.12 -2.83 17.31
N SER A 22 -0.48 -2.21 16.31
CA SER A 22 -0.31 -0.76 16.17
C SER A 22 -0.22 -0.41 14.68
N MET A 23 -0.16 0.88 14.40
CA MET A 23 0.15 1.41 13.06
C MET A 23 1.42 0.78 12.48
N PHE A 24 1.45 0.65 11.17
CA PHE A 24 2.58 0.08 10.41
C PHE A 24 2.83 0.87 9.13
N ALA A 25 4.05 0.74 8.59
CA ALA A 25 4.38 1.19 7.25
C ALA A 25 4.63 -0.02 6.33
N THR A 26 4.37 0.16 5.04
CA THR A 26 4.57 -0.85 3.99
C THR A 26 4.88 -0.18 2.66
N LEU A 27 5.30 -0.94 1.64
CA LEU A 27 5.37 -0.45 0.27
C LEU A 27 3.97 -0.37 -0.38
N ALA A 28 3.85 0.44 -1.43
CA ALA A 28 2.75 0.40 -2.38
C ALA A 28 3.34 0.03 -3.76
N GLY A 29 3.43 -1.26 -4.03
CA GLY A 29 3.99 -1.74 -5.30
C GLY A 29 5.51 -1.93 -5.29
N SER A 30 6.17 -1.47 -6.36
CA SER A 30 7.58 -1.75 -6.66
C SER A 30 8.58 -0.95 -5.82
N TYR A 31 9.80 -1.52 -5.70
CA TYR A 31 10.95 -0.88 -5.03
C TYR A 31 12.21 -1.04 -5.88
N PRO A 32 13.05 -0.01 -6.03
CA PRO A 32 14.24 -0.09 -6.86
C PRO A 32 15.28 -1.03 -6.25
N VAL A 33 15.84 -1.89 -7.10
CA VAL A 33 17.00 -2.72 -6.75
C VAL A 33 18.27 -1.91 -7.01
N PRO A 34 19.19 -1.76 -6.04
CA PRO A 34 20.48 -1.12 -6.28
C PRO A 34 21.23 -1.80 -7.42
N SER A 35 21.79 -1.03 -8.35
CA SER A 35 22.45 -1.53 -9.56
C SER A 35 23.72 -2.35 -9.29
N ASP A 36 24.33 -2.16 -8.13
CA ASP A 36 25.50 -2.89 -7.63
C ASP A 36 25.14 -4.15 -6.84
N ALA A 37 23.86 -4.40 -6.58
CA ALA A 37 23.42 -5.60 -5.88
C ALA A 37 23.64 -6.84 -6.74
N PRO A 38 24.37 -7.87 -6.27
CA PRO A 38 24.47 -9.12 -6.99
C PRO A 38 23.07 -9.73 -7.23
N PRO A 39 22.73 -10.23 -8.44
CA PRO A 39 21.41 -10.75 -8.73
C PRO A 39 20.91 -11.80 -7.73
N ALA A 40 21.81 -12.68 -7.27
CA ALA A 40 21.49 -13.70 -6.27
C ALA A 40 21.16 -13.14 -4.87
N ARG A 41 21.47 -11.88 -4.59
CA ARG A 41 21.23 -11.21 -3.32
C ARG A 41 20.23 -10.06 -3.43
N ALA A 42 19.81 -9.69 -4.62
CA ALA A 42 18.96 -8.53 -4.86
C ALA A 42 17.69 -8.54 -3.99
N LEU A 43 17.05 -9.69 -3.87
CA LEU A 43 15.84 -9.86 -3.05
C LEU A 43 16.12 -9.64 -1.56
N GLY A 44 17.19 -10.22 -1.02
CA GLY A 44 17.63 -9.98 0.37
C GLY A 44 17.93 -8.51 0.63
N VAL A 45 18.62 -7.83 -0.30
CA VAL A 45 18.91 -6.39 -0.21
C VAL A 45 17.63 -5.56 -0.12
N VAL A 46 16.62 -5.84 -0.95
CA VAL A 46 15.32 -5.15 -0.94
C VAL A 46 14.57 -5.37 0.38
N LEU A 47 14.59 -6.58 0.92
CA LEU A 47 13.92 -6.91 2.18
C LEU A 47 14.64 -6.28 3.39
N VAL A 48 15.96 -6.30 3.42
CA VAL A 48 16.77 -5.64 4.46
C VAL A 48 16.53 -4.13 4.44
N ALA A 49 16.52 -3.50 3.25
CA ALA A 49 16.25 -2.08 3.11
C ALA A 49 14.89 -1.67 3.72
N GLN A 50 13.85 -2.46 3.49
CA GLN A 50 12.52 -2.22 4.07
C GLN A 50 12.51 -2.42 5.59
N ALA A 51 13.12 -3.48 6.08
CA ALA A 51 13.19 -3.79 7.52
C ALA A 51 13.99 -2.72 8.28
N ASP A 52 15.14 -2.29 7.75
CA ASP A 52 15.97 -1.23 8.32
C ASP A 52 15.26 0.13 8.31
N ALA A 53 14.41 0.38 7.32
CA ALA A 53 13.54 1.55 7.27
C ALA A 53 12.41 1.52 8.31
N GLY A 54 12.19 0.39 8.99
CA GLY A 54 11.13 0.23 9.99
C GLY A 54 9.76 -0.13 9.42
N LEU A 55 9.70 -0.67 8.21
CA LEU A 55 8.44 -1.18 7.65
C LEU A 55 7.98 -2.40 8.45
N GLY A 56 6.67 -2.47 8.73
CA GLY A 56 6.06 -3.57 9.49
C GLY A 56 5.45 -4.67 8.63
N LEU A 57 5.32 -4.44 7.33
CA LEU A 57 4.86 -5.40 6.33
C LEU A 57 5.72 -5.23 5.08
N LEU A 58 6.49 -6.27 4.76
CA LEU A 58 7.45 -6.26 3.66
C LEU A 58 6.85 -6.81 2.38
N SER A 59 7.53 -6.60 1.26
CA SER A 59 7.27 -7.26 -0.03
C SER A 59 8.58 -7.52 -0.76
N ASP A 60 8.53 -8.32 -1.83
CA ASP A 60 9.68 -8.51 -2.72
C ASP A 60 10.01 -7.28 -3.58
N GLY A 61 9.21 -6.22 -3.47
CA GLY A 61 9.38 -4.98 -4.24
C GLY A 61 8.89 -5.09 -5.68
N ILE A 62 8.02 -6.04 -5.98
CA ILE A 62 7.46 -6.25 -7.32
C ILE A 62 5.93 -6.31 -7.25
N VAL A 63 5.26 -5.67 -8.21
CA VAL A 63 3.85 -5.95 -8.52
C VAL A 63 3.81 -6.99 -9.62
N HIS A 64 3.48 -8.22 -9.27
CA HIS A 64 3.52 -9.35 -10.20
C HIS A 64 2.41 -9.25 -11.26
N PRO A 65 2.74 -9.21 -12.55
CA PRO A 65 1.76 -9.19 -13.63
C PRO A 65 1.22 -10.59 -13.95
N SER A 66 1.89 -11.65 -13.50
CA SER A 66 1.52 -13.05 -13.78
C SER A 66 0.30 -13.48 -12.96
N ASP A 67 -0.54 -14.32 -13.53
CA ASP A 67 -1.60 -15.10 -12.88
C ASP A 67 -1.27 -16.60 -12.84
N ASP A 68 -0.07 -16.97 -13.28
CA ASP A 68 0.41 -18.35 -13.15
C ASP A 68 0.65 -18.71 -11.68
N LEU A 69 -0.07 -19.72 -11.23
CA LEU A 69 -0.06 -20.21 -9.85
C LEU A 69 1.37 -20.55 -9.38
N SER A 70 2.12 -21.26 -10.22
CA SER A 70 3.47 -21.74 -9.81
C SER A 70 4.45 -20.57 -9.71
N THR A 71 4.30 -19.56 -10.56
CA THR A 71 5.10 -18.33 -10.56
C THR A 71 4.84 -17.53 -9.29
N LEU A 72 3.59 -17.28 -8.92
CA LEU A 72 3.24 -16.49 -7.73
C LEU A 72 3.63 -17.20 -6.43
N VAL A 73 3.38 -18.50 -6.32
CA VAL A 73 3.79 -19.29 -5.14
C VAL A 73 5.31 -19.28 -4.99
N LYS A 74 6.06 -19.46 -6.08
CA LYS A 74 7.54 -19.41 -6.05
C LYS A 74 8.04 -18.02 -5.66
N ALA A 75 7.47 -16.96 -6.21
CA ALA A 75 7.87 -15.59 -5.91
C ALA A 75 7.70 -15.28 -4.43
N TRP A 76 6.52 -15.56 -3.86
CA TRP A 76 6.28 -15.32 -2.44
C TRP A 76 7.14 -16.20 -1.54
N THR A 77 7.30 -17.49 -1.87
CA THR A 77 8.14 -18.41 -1.09
C THR A 77 9.60 -17.94 -1.07
N ALA A 78 10.13 -17.50 -2.23
CA ALA A 78 11.47 -16.97 -2.32
C ALA A 78 11.65 -15.72 -1.45
N ALA A 79 10.67 -14.81 -1.44
CA ALA A 79 10.72 -13.61 -0.62
C ALA A 79 10.67 -13.94 0.89
N ARG A 80 9.79 -14.84 1.30
CA ARG A 80 9.74 -15.33 2.69
C ARG A 80 11.05 -15.96 3.12
N ASP A 81 11.61 -16.83 2.30
CA ASP A 81 12.83 -17.57 2.61
C ASP A 81 14.06 -16.64 2.63
N ALA A 82 14.10 -15.64 1.72
CA ALA A 82 15.13 -14.62 1.74
C ALA A 82 15.05 -13.75 3.01
N ALA A 83 13.84 -13.34 3.44
CA ALA A 83 13.66 -12.63 4.71
C ALA A 83 14.16 -13.46 5.90
N ALA A 84 13.82 -14.74 5.94
CA ALA A 84 14.29 -15.65 6.98
C ALA A 84 15.81 -15.83 6.98
N ALA A 85 16.44 -15.91 5.81
CA ALA A 85 17.89 -16.02 5.65
C ALA A 85 18.63 -14.77 6.14
N GLU A 86 18.02 -13.58 6.03
CA GLU A 86 18.54 -12.32 6.57
C GLU A 86 18.15 -12.08 8.05
N GLY A 87 17.51 -13.07 8.71
CA GLY A 87 17.07 -12.97 10.11
C GLY A 87 15.87 -12.06 10.35
N ILE A 88 15.10 -11.75 9.31
CA ILE A 88 13.96 -10.85 9.37
C ILE A 88 12.71 -11.64 9.75
N GLY A 89 12.14 -11.40 10.95
CA GLY A 89 10.93 -12.02 11.45
C GLY A 89 9.63 -11.27 11.10
N LEU A 90 9.67 -10.35 10.13
CA LEU A 90 8.51 -9.55 9.71
C LEU A 90 7.69 -10.28 8.63
N PRO A 91 6.36 -10.05 8.57
CA PRO A 91 5.52 -10.64 7.54
C PRO A 91 5.85 -10.09 6.15
N VAL A 92 5.81 -10.95 5.14
CA VAL A 92 6.01 -10.62 3.74
C VAL A 92 4.71 -10.81 2.99
N LYS A 93 4.18 -9.74 2.36
CA LYS A 93 3.02 -9.78 1.47
C LYS A 93 3.41 -10.12 0.04
N LEU A 94 2.43 -10.55 -0.76
CA LEU A 94 2.53 -10.61 -2.21
C LEU A 94 1.71 -9.48 -2.84
N ALA A 95 2.32 -8.68 -3.72
CA ALA A 95 1.64 -7.66 -4.52
C ALA A 95 1.44 -8.17 -5.96
N VAL A 96 0.21 -8.02 -6.49
CA VAL A 96 -0.14 -8.47 -7.83
C VAL A 96 -0.94 -7.41 -8.58
N ALA A 97 -0.81 -7.37 -9.90
CA ALA A 97 -1.70 -6.58 -10.75
C ALA A 97 -3.13 -7.14 -10.65
N GLY A 98 -4.10 -6.28 -10.46
CA GLY A 98 -5.50 -6.66 -10.38
C GLY A 98 -6.14 -7.01 -11.73
N PRO A 99 -7.37 -7.54 -11.75
CA PRO A 99 -8.02 -7.99 -12.97
C PRO A 99 -8.16 -6.89 -14.04
N TRP A 100 -8.50 -5.66 -13.65
CA TRP A 100 -8.62 -4.54 -14.59
C TRP A 100 -7.27 -4.07 -15.10
N ALA A 101 -6.26 -4.01 -14.22
CA ALA A 101 -4.90 -3.66 -14.61
C ALA A 101 -4.36 -4.64 -15.67
N ARG A 102 -4.64 -5.93 -15.53
CA ARG A 102 -4.21 -6.98 -16.47
C ARG A 102 -4.81 -6.84 -17.86
N VAL A 103 -6.04 -6.35 -17.94
CA VAL A 103 -6.75 -6.17 -19.21
C VAL A 103 -6.37 -4.84 -19.87
N ALA A 104 -6.21 -3.78 -19.08
CA ALA A 104 -5.98 -2.44 -19.61
C ALA A 104 -4.50 -2.09 -19.84
N LEU A 105 -3.57 -2.77 -19.13
CA LEU A 105 -2.15 -2.51 -19.26
C LEU A 105 -1.48 -3.61 -20.08
N PRO A 106 -0.81 -3.28 -21.20
CA PRO A 106 0.04 -4.24 -21.93
C PRO A 106 1.10 -4.82 -21.00
N ALA A 107 1.43 -6.09 -21.17
CA ALA A 107 2.46 -6.77 -20.39
C ALA A 107 3.79 -5.98 -20.44
N GLY A 108 4.32 -5.64 -19.27
CA GLY A 108 5.57 -4.89 -19.15
C GLY A 108 5.43 -3.37 -19.09
N THR A 109 4.21 -2.82 -19.00
CA THR A 109 3.99 -1.37 -18.83
C THR A 109 4.03 -0.99 -17.35
N PRO A 110 5.03 -0.22 -16.89
CA PRO A 110 5.14 0.15 -15.47
C PRO A 110 4.16 1.25 -15.03
N ARG A 111 3.47 1.90 -15.97
CA ARG A 111 2.66 3.09 -15.71
C ARG A 111 1.29 2.99 -16.36
N ALA A 112 0.25 3.38 -15.61
CA ALA A 112 -1.10 3.54 -16.14
C ALA A 112 -1.10 4.50 -17.35
N PRO A 113 -1.83 4.16 -18.45
CA PRO A 113 -1.98 5.07 -19.58
C PRO A 113 -2.70 6.35 -19.14
N SER A 114 -2.32 7.48 -19.69
CA SER A 114 -2.90 8.79 -19.39
C SER A 114 -4.33 8.98 -19.91
N SER A 115 -4.84 8.02 -20.69
CA SER A 115 -6.22 7.98 -21.18
C SER A 115 -6.63 6.53 -21.45
N ALA A 116 -7.61 6.02 -20.72
CA ALA A 116 -8.38 4.85 -21.16
C ALA A 116 -9.52 5.37 -22.04
N ALA A 117 -9.22 5.63 -23.30
CA ALA A 117 -10.25 5.83 -24.30
C ALA A 117 -10.95 4.49 -24.52
N ASP A 118 -12.25 4.46 -24.29
CA ASP A 118 -13.19 3.40 -24.65
C ASP A 118 -12.93 2.02 -24.02
N ALA A 119 -13.52 1.80 -22.85
CA ALA A 119 -13.71 0.45 -22.30
C ALA A 119 -15.08 -0.08 -22.73
N PRO A 120 -15.21 -0.78 -23.88
CA PRO A 120 -16.45 -1.40 -24.25
C PRO A 120 -16.71 -2.68 -23.43
N ASP A 121 -17.91 -3.23 -23.52
CA ASP A 121 -18.40 -4.44 -22.83
C ASP A 121 -17.42 -5.63 -22.84
N GLY A 122 -16.50 -5.70 -23.83
CA GLY A 122 -15.44 -6.71 -23.91
C GLY A 122 -14.41 -6.68 -22.78
N GLN A 123 -14.09 -5.51 -22.23
CA GLN A 123 -13.09 -5.42 -21.14
C GLN A 123 -13.65 -5.96 -19.82
N ALA A 124 -14.92 -5.75 -19.52
CA ALA A 124 -15.55 -6.30 -18.34
C ALA A 124 -15.55 -7.83 -18.35
N SER A 125 -15.84 -8.44 -19.49
CA SER A 125 -15.79 -9.91 -19.68
C SER A 125 -14.36 -10.45 -19.51
N ALA A 126 -13.38 -9.77 -20.11
CA ALA A 126 -11.96 -10.12 -19.96
C ALA A 126 -11.49 -9.99 -18.49
N ALA A 127 -11.90 -8.92 -17.78
CA ALA A 127 -11.59 -8.72 -16.37
C ALA A 127 -12.22 -9.79 -15.46
N LEU A 128 -13.46 -10.24 -15.76
CA LEU A 128 -14.09 -11.36 -15.06
C LEU A 128 -13.30 -12.66 -15.24
N SER A 129 -12.86 -12.96 -16.49
CA SER A 129 -12.01 -14.12 -16.76
C SER A 129 -10.67 -14.04 -16.03
N ALA A 130 -10.00 -12.87 -16.07
CA ALA A 130 -8.77 -12.63 -15.35
C ALA A 130 -8.96 -12.77 -13.81
N ALA A 131 -10.10 -12.32 -13.26
CA ALA A 131 -10.41 -12.47 -11.86
C ALA A 131 -10.53 -13.93 -11.42
N ALA A 132 -11.20 -14.77 -12.23
CA ALA A 132 -11.35 -16.19 -11.93
C ALA A 132 -10.00 -16.93 -11.93
N THR A 133 -9.14 -16.68 -12.93
CA THR A 133 -7.80 -17.26 -13.01
C THR A 133 -6.93 -16.80 -11.86
N LEU A 134 -6.92 -15.50 -11.57
CA LEU A 134 -6.13 -14.92 -10.49
C LEU A 134 -6.57 -15.44 -9.12
N ALA A 135 -7.87 -15.62 -8.89
CA ALA A 135 -8.40 -16.14 -7.63
C ALA A 135 -7.80 -17.52 -7.28
N ALA A 136 -7.74 -18.43 -8.26
CA ALA A 136 -7.15 -19.75 -8.04
C ALA A 136 -5.67 -19.68 -7.68
N ALA A 137 -4.90 -18.82 -8.36
CA ALA A 137 -3.49 -18.62 -8.07
C ALA A 137 -3.27 -18.00 -6.68
N LEU A 138 -4.05 -16.99 -6.29
CA LEU A 138 -3.97 -16.35 -4.97
C LEU A 138 -4.38 -17.29 -3.83
N ALA A 139 -5.39 -18.13 -4.04
CA ALA A 139 -5.78 -19.14 -3.06
C ALA A 139 -4.61 -20.10 -2.75
N ALA A 140 -3.84 -20.51 -3.77
CA ALA A 140 -2.66 -21.33 -3.56
C ALA A 140 -1.53 -20.60 -2.82
N VAL A 141 -1.30 -19.31 -3.10
CA VAL A 141 -0.32 -18.49 -2.37
C VAL A 141 -0.72 -18.33 -0.90
N ILE A 142 -2.01 -18.14 -0.62
CA ILE A 142 -2.54 -18.09 0.76
C ILE A 142 -2.36 -19.43 1.45
N ALA A 143 -2.67 -20.55 0.77
CA ALA A 143 -2.47 -21.89 1.29
C ALA A 143 -0.97 -22.21 1.58
N ALA A 144 -0.04 -21.60 0.83
CA ALA A 144 1.39 -21.67 1.11
C ALA A 144 1.81 -20.84 2.34
N GLY A 145 0.90 -20.05 2.92
CA GLY A 145 1.10 -19.28 4.15
C GLY A 145 1.27 -17.78 3.97
N CYS A 146 1.00 -17.21 2.77
CA CYS A 146 1.07 -15.78 2.54
C CYS A 146 0.05 -15.03 3.42
N PRO A 147 0.51 -14.09 4.26
CA PRO A 147 -0.36 -13.46 5.25
C PRO A 147 -1.25 -12.35 4.65
N VAL A 148 -0.80 -11.69 3.58
CA VAL A 148 -1.48 -10.56 2.94
C VAL A 148 -1.26 -10.61 1.44
N ILE A 149 -2.35 -10.53 0.69
CA ILE A 149 -2.33 -10.28 -0.76
C ILE A 149 -2.70 -8.83 -1.02
N GLU A 150 -1.89 -8.12 -1.80
CA GLU A 150 -2.17 -6.75 -2.23
C GLU A 150 -2.46 -6.73 -3.73
N ILE A 151 -3.66 -6.26 -4.10
CA ILE A 151 -4.16 -6.25 -5.48
C ILE A 151 -4.14 -4.82 -5.99
N HIS A 152 -3.34 -4.54 -7.01
CA HIS A 152 -3.12 -3.21 -7.57
C HIS A 152 -4.02 -2.91 -8.75
N GLU A 153 -4.81 -1.84 -8.65
CA GLU A 153 -5.72 -1.36 -9.70
C GLU A 153 -5.45 0.12 -10.05
N PRO A 154 -4.30 0.43 -10.64
CA PRO A 154 -3.95 1.82 -11.00
C PRO A 154 -4.85 2.39 -12.10
N VAL A 155 -5.55 1.55 -12.85
CA VAL A 155 -6.48 1.97 -13.92
C VAL A 155 -7.88 2.28 -13.41
N ALA A 156 -8.19 1.92 -12.17
CA ALA A 156 -9.51 2.08 -11.58
C ALA A 156 -9.95 3.55 -11.47
N THR A 157 -8.99 4.46 -11.41
CA THR A 157 -9.21 5.91 -11.27
C THR A 157 -9.28 6.65 -12.61
N LEU A 158 -9.00 5.97 -13.73
CA LEU A 158 -9.05 6.60 -15.05
C LEU A 158 -10.49 6.75 -15.55
N PRO A 159 -10.83 7.86 -16.23
CA PRO A 159 -12.13 8.02 -16.87
C PRO A 159 -12.42 6.85 -17.81
N GLY A 160 -13.54 6.15 -17.59
CA GLY A 160 -13.92 4.94 -18.34
C GLY A 160 -13.12 3.68 -18.02
N GLY A 161 -12.10 3.78 -17.14
CA GLY A 161 -11.13 2.70 -16.89
C GLY A 161 -11.65 1.49 -16.16
N ALA A 162 -12.72 1.62 -15.36
CA ALA A 162 -13.28 0.51 -14.59
C ALA A 162 -14.74 0.21 -14.94
N GLY A 163 -15.24 0.70 -16.08
CA GLY A 163 -16.66 0.67 -16.35
C GLY A 163 -17.47 1.17 -15.14
N ALA A 164 -18.63 1.67 -15.23
CA ALA A 164 -19.38 2.14 -14.07
C ALA A 164 -19.10 1.24 -12.84
N GLY A 165 -18.85 1.80 -11.65
CA GLY A 165 -18.41 1.11 -10.43
C GLY A 165 -19.06 -0.25 -10.12
N THR A 166 -20.20 -0.52 -10.73
CA THR A 166 -20.89 -1.82 -10.69
C THR A 166 -20.07 -2.94 -11.34
N ALA A 167 -19.48 -2.71 -12.50
CA ALA A 167 -18.66 -3.72 -13.17
C ALA A 167 -17.36 -3.97 -12.39
N PHE A 168 -16.74 -2.91 -11.86
CA PHE A 168 -15.60 -3.03 -10.96
C PHE A 168 -15.94 -3.92 -9.75
N ALA A 169 -17.04 -3.60 -9.07
CA ALA A 169 -17.46 -4.36 -7.91
C ALA A 169 -17.78 -5.85 -8.25
N ALA A 170 -18.38 -6.13 -9.40
CA ALA A 170 -18.68 -7.50 -9.82
C ALA A 170 -17.39 -8.32 -10.03
N VAL A 171 -16.40 -7.77 -10.72
CA VAL A 171 -15.10 -8.41 -10.97
C VAL A 171 -14.38 -8.71 -9.66
N HIS A 172 -14.32 -7.75 -8.74
CA HIS A 172 -13.63 -7.93 -7.46
C HIS A 172 -14.38 -8.83 -6.48
N ARG A 173 -15.72 -8.87 -6.53
CA ARG A 173 -16.50 -9.88 -5.78
C ARG A 173 -16.20 -11.29 -6.25
N LEU A 174 -16.12 -11.50 -7.58
CA LEU A 174 -15.74 -12.80 -8.14
C LEU A 174 -14.34 -13.22 -7.69
N LEU A 175 -13.37 -12.29 -7.74
CA LEU A 175 -12.00 -12.53 -7.26
C LEU A 175 -11.99 -12.97 -5.80
N LEU A 176 -12.64 -12.21 -4.92
CA LEU A 176 -12.65 -12.50 -3.47
C LEU A 176 -13.44 -13.76 -3.12
N ALA A 177 -14.49 -14.10 -3.87
CA ALA A 177 -15.25 -15.32 -3.66
C ALA A 177 -14.43 -16.60 -3.87
N GLY A 178 -13.34 -16.52 -4.66
CA GLY A 178 -12.39 -17.61 -4.87
C GLY A 178 -11.30 -17.70 -3.79
N LEU A 179 -11.25 -16.78 -2.81
CA LEU A 179 -10.26 -16.79 -1.74
C LEU A 179 -10.83 -17.37 -0.45
N PRO A 180 -9.97 -17.97 0.43
CA PRO A 180 -10.40 -18.35 1.77
C PRO A 180 -11.00 -17.17 2.55
N ALA A 181 -12.06 -17.40 3.32
CA ALA A 181 -12.79 -16.35 4.02
C ALA A 181 -11.94 -15.55 5.03
N GLU A 182 -10.91 -16.19 5.58
CA GLU A 182 -9.95 -15.60 6.52
C GLU A 182 -8.83 -14.81 5.82
N ALA A 183 -8.71 -14.90 4.50
CA ALA A 183 -7.65 -14.23 3.74
C ALA A 183 -7.66 -12.72 3.98
N HIS A 184 -6.46 -12.14 4.14
CA HIS A 184 -6.30 -10.69 4.16
C HIS A 184 -5.95 -10.19 2.77
N ALA A 185 -6.97 -9.73 2.04
CA ALA A 185 -6.80 -9.06 0.77
C ALA A 185 -6.87 -7.54 0.96
N THR A 186 -5.90 -6.83 0.40
CA THR A 186 -5.81 -5.37 0.31
C THR A 186 -6.05 -4.94 -1.14
N LEU A 187 -6.89 -3.95 -1.36
CA LEU A 187 -7.06 -3.31 -2.67
C LEU A 187 -6.27 -2.01 -2.71
N ALA A 188 -5.29 -1.92 -3.60
CA ALA A 188 -4.48 -0.73 -3.82
C ALA A 188 -4.98 0.05 -5.05
N ILE A 189 -5.47 1.26 -4.81
CA ILE A 189 -5.96 2.21 -5.82
C ILE A 189 -4.97 3.35 -5.90
N THR A 190 -4.22 3.41 -6.99
CA THR A 190 -3.14 4.37 -7.20
C THR A 190 -3.33 5.13 -8.52
N GLY A 191 -2.67 6.28 -8.65
CA GLY A 191 -2.64 7.06 -9.88
C GLY A 191 -3.80 8.02 -10.10
N GLY A 192 -4.70 8.20 -9.12
CA GLY A 192 -5.81 9.15 -9.20
C GLY A 192 -6.83 9.00 -8.09
N ASP A 193 -7.93 9.75 -8.20
CA ASP A 193 -8.98 9.79 -7.19
C ASP A 193 -9.87 8.54 -7.20
N ALA A 194 -9.99 7.88 -6.07
CA ALA A 194 -10.88 6.73 -5.86
C ALA A 194 -12.37 7.12 -5.93
N GLU A 195 -12.70 8.41 -5.86
CA GLU A 195 -14.07 8.91 -5.97
C GLU A 195 -14.72 8.54 -7.32
N ALA A 196 -13.91 8.37 -8.37
CA ALA A 196 -14.35 7.94 -9.69
C ALA A 196 -15.09 6.58 -9.68
N LEU A 197 -14.75 5.69 -8.74
CA LEU A 197 -15.40 4.38 -8.58
C LEU A 197 -16.73 4.44 -7.82
N GLY A 198 -16.91 5.48 -7.00
CA GLY A 198 -18.00 5.56 -6.05
C GLY A 198 -17.79 4.69 -4.80
N ALA A 199 -18.04 5.28 -3.63
CA ALA A 199 -17.80 4.63 -2.34
C ALA A 199 -18.63 3.35 -2.14
N GLU A 200 -19.87 3.32 -2.66
CA GLU A 200 -20.76 2.16 -2.57
C GLU A 200 -20.20 0.97 -3.35
N ALA A 201 -19.75 1.19 -4.58
CA ALA A 201 -19.16 0.13 -5.40
C ALA A 201 -17.84 -0.38 -4.77
N LEU A 202 -17.02 0.54 -4.26
CA LEU A 202 -15.73 0.22 -3.67
C LEU A 202 -15.88 -0.57 -2.37
N PHE A 203 -16.62 -0.04 -1.39
CA PHE A 203 -16.77 -0.67 -0.07
C PHE A 203 -17.82 -1.77 -0.02
N GLY A 204 -18.65 -1.90 -1.05
CA GLY A 204 -19.51 -3.06 -1.27
C GLY A 204 -18.75 -4.33 -1.66
N VAL A 205 -17.44 -4.25 -1.92
CA VAL A 205 -16.53 -5.39 -2.07
C VAL A 205 -15.82 -5.62 -0.73
N PRO A 206 -15.81 -6.86 -0.17
CA PRO A 206 -15.39 -7.09 1.21
C PRO A 206 -13.87 -7.24 1.38
N TYR A 207 -13.07 -6.33 0.81
CA TYR A 207 -11.64 -6.26 1.12
C TYR A 207 -11.41 -5.97 2.61
N ARG A 208 -10.36 -6.53 3.19
CA ARG A 208 -9.98 -6.28 4.58
C ARG A 208 -9.37 -4.91 4.78
N SER A 209 -8.64 -4.42 3.76
CA SER A 209 -8.02 -3.10 3.75
C SER A 209 -7.96 -2.51 2.34
N TYR A 210 -7.79 -1.20 2.30
CA TYR A 210 -7.67 -0.41 1.06
C TYR A 210 -6.47 0.51 1.17
N LEU A 211 -5.68 0.59 0.10
CA LEU A 211 -4.60 1.55 -0.06
C LEU A 211 -5.05 2.62 -1.07
N PHE A 212 -4.88 3.89 -0.69
CA PHE A 212 -5.22 5.04 -1.53
C PHE A 212 -4.00 5.90 -1.80
N ASP A 213 -3.80 6.26 -3.06
CA ASP A 213 -2.87 7.30 -3.46
C ASP A 213 -3.49 8.68 -3.14
N LEU A 214 -2.91 9.37 -2.17
CA LEU A 214 -3.39 10.69 -1.74
C LEU A 214 -2.59 11.84 -2.36
N ILE A 215 -1.61 11.51 -3.20
CA ILE A 215 -0.82 12.51 -3.95
C ILE A 215 -1.43 12.75 -5.33
N ALA A 216 -1.67 11.68 -6.11
CA ALA A 216 -2.33 11.79 -7.41
C ALA A 216 -3.85 11.95 -7.28
N GLY A 217 -4.43 11.45 -6.18
CA GLY A 217 -5.86 11.49 -5.90
C GLY A 217 -6.20 12.13 -4.54
N PRO A 218 -6.01 13.46 -4.35
CA PRO A 218 -6.26 14.12 -3.07
C PRO A 218 -7.74 14.10 -2.66
N GLU A 219 -8.67 14.02 -3.60
CA GLU A 219 -10.10 13.91 -3.31
C GLU A 219 -10.50 12.53 -2.74
N SER A 220 -9.60 11.53 -2.80
CA SER A 220 -9.82 10.20 -2.18
C SER A 220 -10.08 10.28 -0.68
N TRP A 221 -9.75 11.38 -0.01
CA TRP A 221 -10.15 11.61 1.38
C TRP A 221 -11.68 11.58 1.58
N ARG A 222 -12.47 12.04 0.59
CA ARG A 222 -13.94 11.97 0.63
C ARG A 222 -14.44 10.53 0.58
N THR A 223 -13.73 9.69 -0.16
CA THR A 223 -14.02 8.25 -0.23
C THR A 223 -13.62 7.57 1.08
N ILE A 224 -12.43 7.85 1.62
CA ILE A 224 -11.96 7.29 2.89
C ILE A 224 -12.91 7.63 4.05
N ALA A 225 -13.50 8.84 4.05
CA ALA A 225 -14.47 9.25 5.08
C ALA A 225 -15.75 8.39 5.09
N LYS A 226 -16.08 7.75 3.97
CA LYS A 226 -17.23 6.83 3.81
C LYS A 226 -16.86 5.37 4.07
N ALA A 227 -15.59 5.06 4.29
CA ALA A 227 -15.13 3.70 4.51
C ALA A 227 -15.64 3.14 5.86
N PRO A 228 -16.16 1.89 5.90
CA PRO A 228 -16.53 1.24 7.15
C PRO A 228 -15.37 1.22 8.15
N GLY A 229 -15.66 1.47 9.43
CA GLY A 229 -14.63 1.58 10.47
C GLY A 229 -13.90 0.28 10.79
N ASP A 230 -14.47 -0.87 10.40
CA ASP A 230 -13.85 -2.19 10.52
C ASP A 230 -12.82 -2.50 9.43
N ARG A 231 -12.75 -1.67 8.36
CA ARG A 231 -11.80 -1.82 7.26
C ARG A 231 -10.49 -1.11 7.56
N GLY A 232 -9.37 -1.74 7.20
CA GLY A 232 -8.06 -1.09 7.23
C GLY A 232 -7.92 -0.04 6.13
N ILE A 233 -7.26 1.08 6.45
CA ILE A 233 -6.90 2.11 5.46
C ILE A 233 -5.39 2.27 5.46
N ILE A 234 -4.78 2.17 4.29
CA ILE A 234 -3.37 2.46 4.08
C ILE A 234 -3.30 3.76 3.29
N VAL A 235 -2.71 4.78 3.89
CA VAL A 235 -2.61 6.11 3.29
C VAL A 235 -1.30 6.25 2.52
N GLY A 236 -1.40 6.42 1.22
CA GLY A 236 -0.30 6.66 0.29
C GLY A 236 0.06 8.14 0.24
N VAL A 237 0.80 8.62 1.24
CA VAL A 237 1.08 10.05 1.47
C VAL A 237 2.47 10.49 1.09
N ALA A 238 3.37 9.57 0.79
CA ALA A 238 4.74 9.89 0.37
C ALA A 238 4.85 9.82 -1.16
N ASP A 239 5.21 10.94 -1.78
CA ASP A 239 5.22 11.11 -3.24
C ASP A 239 6.19 10.13 -3.92
N ALA A 240 5.63 9.08 -4.54
CA ALA A 240 6.39 8.07 -5.27
C ALA A 240 7.08 8.61 -6.53
N THR A 241 6.70 9.78 -7.03
CA THR A 241 7.39 10.44 -8.16
C THR A 241 8.65 11.17 -7.71
N GLY A 242 8.81 11.35 -6.41
CA GLY A 242 9.94 12.05 -5.81
C GLY A 242 9.97 13.55 -6.07
N ARG A 243 8.92 14.17 -6.59
CA ARG A 243 8.87 15.63 -6.79
C ARG A 243 8.72 16.38 -5.47
N ARG A 244 8.08 15.73 -4.50
CA ARG A 244 7.83 16.26 -3.17
C ARG A 244 8.35 15.30 -2.10
N SER A 245 8.90 15.85 -1.03
CA SER A 245 9.21 15.09 0.19
C SER A 245 8.27 15.59 1.28
N PRO A 246 7.35 14.75 1.78
CA PRO A 246 6.47 15.14 2.87
C PRO A 246 7.28 15.35 4.15
N GLY A 247 6.80 16.22 5.04
CA GLY A 247 7.30 16.31 6.40
C GLY A 247 6.77 15.16 7.27
N LEU A 248 7.49 14.82 8.33
CA LEU A 248 7.07 13.79 9.29
C LEU A 248 5.70 14.12 9.92
N GLU A 249 5.46 15.40 10.21
CA GLU A 249 4.21 15.92 10.78
C GLU A 249 3.03 15.72 9.82
N GLU A 250 3.24 15.96 8.54
CA GLU A 250 2.23 15.78 7.49
C GLU A 250 1.82 14.30 7.39
N VAL A 251 2.79 13.39 7.39
CA VAL A 251 2.55 11.94 7.37
C VAL A 251 1.80 11.51 8.64
N ALA A 252 2.24 11.97 9.81
CA ALA A 252 1.62 11.66 11.09
C ALA A 252 0.18 12.20 11.17
N TRP A 253 -0.06 13.41 10.66
CA TRP A 253 -1.39 13.97 10.60
C TRP A 253 -2.32 13.16 9.70
N ALA A 254 -1.89 12.81 8.50
CA ALA A 254 -2.70 12.03 7.55
C ALA A 254 -3.13 10.68 8.15
N ALA A 255 -2.20 10.00 8.84
CA ALA A 255 -2.48 8.76 9.53
C ALA A 255 -3.48 8.95 10.69
N SER A 256 -3.30 9.98 11.51
CA SER A 256 -4.19 10.29 12.64
C SER A 256 -5.59 10.66 12.15
N TYR A 257 -5.67 11.41 11.07
CA TYR A 257 -6.95 11.74 10.45
C TYR A 257 -7.68 10.49 9.93
N ALA A 258 -7.00 9.62 9.19
CA ALA A 258 -7.57 8.35 8.75
C ALA A 258 -8.05 7.48 9.92
N ALA A 259 -7.31 7.46 11.04
CA ALA A 259 -7.66 6.72 12.25
C ALA A 259 -8.91 7.27 12.95
N SER A 260 -9.15 8.58 12.88
CA SER A 260 -10.31 9.24 13.49
C SER A 260 -11.62 8.95 12.75
N LEU A 261 -11.54 8.61 11.45
CA LEU A 261 -12.71 8.37 10.62
C LEU A 261 -13.37 7.02 10.94
N GLY A 262 -14.70 7.04 11.11
CA GLY A 262 -15.49 5.82 11.33
C GLY A 262 -15.13 5.02 12.60
N GLY A 263 -14.45 5.63 13.58
CA GLY A 263 -14.01 4.94 14.80
C GLY A 263 -12.94 3.87 14.56
N ARG A 264 -12.17 4.00 13.50
CA ARG A 264 -11.18 2.99 13.02
C ARG A 264 -10.05 2.74 14.00
N GLY A 265 -9.46 3.80 14.55
CA GLY A 265 -8.27 3.73 15.42
C GLY A 265 -6.98 3.42 14.66
N LEU A 266 -5.84 3.73 15.28
CA LEU A 266 -4.50 3.63 14.66
C LEU A 266 -4.12 2.19 14.27
N ALA A 267 -4.63 1.17 14.96
CA ALA A 267 -4.32 -0.24 14.68
C ALA A 267 -4.85 -0.73 13.31
N ARG A 268 -5.75 0.02 12.68
CA ARG A 268 -6.29 -0.27 11.34
C ARG A 268 -5.82 0.73 10.28
N VAL A 269 -4.78 1.49 10.59
CA VAL A 269 -4.19 2.43 9.62
C VAL A 269 -2.76 2.02 9.31
N GLY A 270 -2.41 2.03 8.03
CA GLY A 270 -1.07 1.85 7.52
C GLY A 270 -0.59 3.09 6.77
N LEU A 271 0.73 3.20 6.62
CA LEU A 271 1.41 4.22 5.84
C LEU A 271 2.10 3.58 4.64
N ALA A 272 2.03 4.23 3.48
CA ALA A 272 2.70 3.76 2.27
C ALA A 272 3.16 4.94 1.40
N PRO A 273 4.08 4.71 0.43
CA PRO A 273 4.23 5.60 -0.71
C PRO A 273 2.92 5.68 -1.52
N SER A 274 2.77 6.72 -2.32
CA SER A 274 1.58 6.90 -3.18
C SER A 274 1.51 5.88 -4.34
N GLY A 275 2.61 5.19 -4.61
CA GLY A 275 2.74 4.17 -5.67
C GLY A 275 4.09 3.50 -5.64
N GLY A 276 4.45 2.78 -6.71
CA GLY A 276 5.74 2.13 -6.87
C GLY A 276 6.91 3.11 -6.90
N LEU A 277 8.03 2.71 -6.30
CA LEU A 277 9.25 3.51 -6.16
C LEU A 277 10.34 3.16 -7.17
N ASP A 278 10.08 2.22 -8.08
CA ASP A 278 11.05 1.72 -9.07
C ASP A 278 11.61 2.80 -10.02
N GLY A 279 10.91 3.92 -10.15
CA GLY A 279 11.38 5.10 -10.90
C GLY A 279 12.30 6.03 -10.11
N LEU A 280 12.56 5.77 -8.82
CA LEU A 280 13.42 6.57 -7.98
C LEU A 280 14.84 6.00 -7.88
N ASP A 281 15.79 6.88 -7.61
CA ASP A 281 17.09 6.46 -7.11
C ASP A 281 16.95 5.68 -5.79
N PRO A 282 17.71 4.57 -5.60
CA PRO A 282 17.60 3.73 -4.40
C PRO A 282 17.77 4.48 -3.08
N ALA A 283 18.68 5.44 -3.00
CA ALA A 283 18.90 6.22 -1.78
C ALA A 283 17.72 7.11 -1.46
N ARG A 284 17.06 7.66 -2.49
CA ARG A 284 15.84 8.46 -2.33
C ARG A 284 14.64 7.61 -1.93
N ALA A 285 14.50 6.44 -2.55
CA ALA A 285 13.48 5.47 -2.15
C ALA A 285 13.66 5.04 -0.68
N GLN A 286 14.91 4.77 -0.26
CA GLN A 286 15.25 4.42 1.11
C GLN A 286 14.90 5.55 2.09
N ALA A 287 15.21 6.80 1.77
CA ALA A 287 14.88 7.94 2.61
C ALA A 287 13.36 8.09 2.77
N LEU A 288 12.60 7.87 1.69
CA LEU A 288 11.15 7.98 1.69
C LEU A 288 10.50 6.91 2.58
N ILE A 289 10.90 5.66 2.45
CA ILE A 289 10.36 4.58 3.29
C ILE A 289 10.83 4.70 4.74
N GLY A 290 12.04 5.24 4.99
CA GLY A 290 12.55 5.53 6.32
C GLY A 290 11.67 6.55 7.06
N LEU A 291 11.23 7.60 6.36
CA LEU A 291 10.27 8.57 6.89
C LEU A 291 8.94 7.92 7.30
N LEU A 292 8.41 7.01 6.46
CA LEU A 292 7.16 6.30 6.76
C LEU A 292 7.31 5.36 7.96
N GLY A 293 8.44 4.64 8.06
CA GLY A 293 8.74 3.78 9.20
C GLY A 293 8.91 4.58 10.50
N GLU A 294 9.56 5.75 10.43
CA GLU A 294 9.70 6.67 11.57
C GLU A 294 8.32 7.17 12.02
N ALA A 295 7.47 7.62 11.10
CA ALA A 295 6.13 8.07 11.40
C ALA A 295 5.28 6.96 12.05
N ALA A 296 5.33 5.75 11.50
CA ALA A 296 4.60 4.60 12.06
C ALA A 296 5.05 4.27 13.48
N ARG A 297 6.36 4.31 13.75
CA ARG A 297 6.92 4.07 15.08
C ARG A 297 6.49 5.13 16.09
N LEU A 298 6.54 6.40 15.70
CA LEU A 298 6.11 7.52 16.57
C LEU A 298 4.63 7.43 16.92
N LEU A 299 3.77 7.15 15.94
CA LEU A 299 2.32 7.03 16.15
C LEU A 299 1.93 5.76 16.91
N ALA A 300 2.78 4.75 16.92
CA ALA A 300 2.62 3.54 17.73
C ALA A 300 3.15 3.69 19.16
N GLY A 301 3.92 4.75 19.42
CA GLY A 301 4.57 5.03 20.70
C GLY A 301 3.71 5.80 21.69
N ASP A 302 4.39 6.50 22.61
CA ASP A 302 3.76 7.28 23.68
C ASP A 302 3.05 8.53 23.11
N PRO A 303 1.75 8.74 23.39
CA PRO A 303 1.04 9.95 23.01
C PRO A 303 1.67 11.26 23.51
N GLU A 304 2.34 11.25 24.67
CA GLU A 304 3.02 12.43 25.19
C GLU A 304 4.27 12.78 24.38
N GLU A 305 4.99 11.78 23.86
CA GLU A 305 6.11 12.02 22.94
C GLU A 305 5.62 12.64 21.65
N LEU A 306 4.50 12.15 21.13
CA LEU A 306 3.85 12.69 19.95
C LEU A 306 3.44 14.16 20.15
N GLN A 307 2.82 14.49 21.29
CA GLN A 307 2.44 15.87 21.62
C GLN A 307 3.65 16.80 21.80
N ARG A 308 4.74 16.32 22.40
CA ARG A 308 5.97 17.10 22.55
C ARG A 308 6.65 17.38 21.21
N ARG A 309 6.54 16.47 20.26
CA ARG A 309 7.19 16.57 18.96
C ARG A 309 6.38 17.36 17.94
N PHE A 310 5.06 17.31 18.03
CA PHE A 310 4.14 17.99 17.12
C PHE A 310 3.25 18.96 17.88
N ASP A 311 3.41 20.26 17.65
CA ASP A 311 2.42 21.23 18.09
C ASP A 311 1.18 21.13 17.18
N PRO A 312 0.05 20.60 17.67
CA PRO A 312 -1.15 20.47 16.84
C PRO A 312 -1.71 21.82 16.38
N ARG A 313 -1.21 22.94 16.93
CA ARG A 313 -1.58 24.30 16.48
C ARG A 313 -0.83 24.76 15.26
N ALA A 314 0.26 24.10 14.90
CA ALA A 314 1.09 24.42 13.71
C ALA A 314 0.54 23.81 12.42
N ILE A 315 -0.44 22.88 12.51
CA ILE A 315 -0.97 22.16 11.35
C ILE A 315 -2.29 22.81 10.91
N ASP A 316 -2.28 23.45 9.76
CA ASP A 316 -3.51 23.76 9.05
C ASP A 316 -4.08 22.49 8.43
N LEU A 317 -5.07 21.89 9.11
CA LEU A 317 -5.69 20.63 8.75
C LEU A 317 -6.20 20.58 7.30
N ARG A 318 -6.67 21.74 6.80
CA ARG A 318 -7.21 21.84 5.44
C ARG A 318 -6.09 21.83 4.40
N SER A 319 -5.04 22.60 4.63
CA SER A 319 -3.87 22.65 3.73
C SER A 319 -3.09 21.33 3.75
N ALA A 320 -3.00 20.66 4.90
CA ALA A 320 -2.40 19.34 5.00
C ALA A 320 -3.19 18.28 4.22
N ALA A 321 -4.52 18.28 4.33
CA ALA A 321 -5.40 17.37 3.58
C ALA A 321 -5.31 17.58 2.06
N LEU A 322 -5.07 18.82 1.62
CA LEU A 322 -4.89 19.16 0.20
C LEU A 322 -3.45 19.06 -0.29
N GLY A 323 -2.52 18.64 0.57
CA GLY A 323 -1.11 18.58 0.23
C GLY A 323 -0.44 19.94 0.06
N GLU A 324 -1.09 21.02 0.47
CA GLU A 324 -0.61 22.41 0.31
C GLU A 324 0.12 22.94 1.55
N TYR A 325 0.15 22.17 2.64
CA TYR A 325 0.77 22.61 3.88
C TYR A 325 2.28 22.84 3.71
N ARG A 326 2.70 24.05 4.01
CA ARG A 326 4.12 24.40 4.17
C ARG A 326 4.32 24.90 5.60
N PRO A 327 5.07 24.17 6.45
CA PRO A 327 5.41 24.68 7.77
C PRO A 327 6.17 26.01 7.63
N ASP A 328 5.82 26.99 8.47
CA ASP A 328 6.59 28.25 8.50
C ASP A 328 7.99 27.95 9.04
N PRO A 329 9.05 28.12 8.23
CA PRO A 329 10.42 27.81 8.65
C PRO A 329 10.93 28.71 9.79
N ARG A 330 10.14 29.72 10.19
CA ARG A 330 10.56 30.71 11.20
C ARG A 330 9.87 30.54 12.56
N GLY A 331 8.93 29.56 12.70
CA GLY A 331 8.32 29.25 14.00
C GLY A 331 7.67 30.44 14.71
N ARG A 332 7.27 31.50 13.98
CA ARG A 332 6.66 32.68 14.61
C ARG A 332 5.20 32.39 14.92
N PRO A 333 4.76 32.48 16.20
CA PRO A 333 3.35 32.45 16.53
C PRO A 333 2.69 33.63 15.81
N ARG A 334 1.68 33.36 14.96
CA ARG A 334 0.81 34.41 14.42
C ARG A 334 0.14 35.09 15.60
N GLY A 335 0.51 36.34 15.84
CA GLY A 335 -0.07 37.18 16.87
C GLY A 335 -1.60 37.22 16.77
N ARG A 336 -2.22 37.40 17.91
CA ARG A 336 -3.66 37.50 18.18
C ARG A 336 -4.32 38.61 17.34
#